data_527894bd23dd9f2d7f80dcc959f77074
#
_entry.id   527894bd23dd9f2d7f80dcc959f77074
#
_cell.length_a   1.000
_cell.length_b   1.000
_cell.length_c   1.000
_cell.angle_alpha   90.00
_cell.angle_beta   90.00
_cell.angle_gamma   90.00
#
_symmetry.space_group_name_H-M   'P 1'
#
loop_
_entity.id
_entity.type
_entity.pdbx_description
1 polymer ?
#
loop_
_entity_poly.entity_id
_entity_poly.type
_entity_poly.pdbx_seq_one_letter_code
_entity_poly.pdbx_strand_id
1 'polypeptide(L)'
;VELLARYREDGQTFALSRALSIIEAAPTRVAEFSPAPGAALVHRVGITGPGGAGKSTLIGRLIETYRASGRCVAVLAIDPSSPVTGGSVLGDRVRMDRVVDEGVFIRSLATRRAPGAVAVASGAMLRAIEATGRFDVILVETAGAGQTDVAIAGLVDTVVLVTVPGLGDAVQAIKAGILELADIAVVNMADRPGADQSARHLRSMLDGRIQILTTVAADGRGVGELVATLDETWAALQAGGGLAVRRQAQARNQLYVTASAFLDECIAGMTVDGPLRDSVGALLEEAARRWRT
;
A
#
# COMPACT_ATOMS: atom_id res chain seq x y z
N VAL A 1 -17.90 -11.50 -2.89
CA VAL A 1 -17.34 -12.72 -3.50
C VAL A 1 -17.77 -12.82 -4.96
N GLU A 2 -19.06 -12.75 -5.29
CA GLU A 2 -19.58 -12.86 -6.67
C GLU A 2 -18.96 -11.86 -7.65
N LEU A 3 -18.79 -10.59 -7.26
CA LEU A 3 -18.16 -9.56 -8.10
C LEU A 3 -16.69 -9.88 -8.43
N LEU A 4 -15.95 -10.46 -7.49
CA LEU A 4 -14.57 -10.90 -7.75
C LEU A 4 -14.53 -12.13 -8.66
N ALA A 5 -15.49 -13.04 -8.53
CA ALA A 5 -15.63 -14.17 -9.46
C ALA A 5 -15.87 -13.69 -10.89
N ARG A 6 -16.79 -12.76 -11.10
CA ARG A 6 -17.02 -12.13 -12.41
C ARG A 6 -15.76 -11.46 -12.97
N TYR A 7 -15.02 -10.72 -12.14
CA TYR A 7 -13.76 -10.12 -12.60
C TYR A 7 -12.72 -11.17 -13.00
N ARG A 8 -12.67 -12.31 -12.29
CA ARG A 8 -11.78 -13.43 -12.66
C ARG A 8 -12.14 -14.01 -14.03
N GLU A 9 -13.42 -14.16 -14.32
CA GLU A 9 -13.93 -14.77 -15.56
C GLU A 9 -13.79 -13.82 -16.75
N ASP A 10 -14.32 -12.58 -16.63
CA ASP A 10 -14.54 -11.68 -17.76
C ASP A 10 -13.50 -10.54 -17.84
N GLY A 11 -12.70 -10.31 -16.78
CA GLY A 11 -11.76 -9.20 -16.71
C GLY A 11 -12.43 -7.82 -16.60
N GLN A 12 -13.75 -7.77 -16.31
CA GLN A 12 -14.50 -6.52 -16.26
C GLN A 12 -14.04 -5.65 -15.10
N THR A 13 -13.25 -4.60 -15.38
CA THR A 13 -12.72 -3.63 -14.41
C THR A 13 -13.81 -3.02 -13.51
N PHE A 14 -15.03 -2.88 -14.03
CA PHE A 14 -16.18 -2.39 -13.25
C PHE A 14 -16.52 -3.31 -12.08
N ALA A 15 -16.47 -4.64 -12.26
CA ALA A 15 -16.77 -5.60 -11.19
C ALA A 15 -15.79 -5.50 -10.02
N LEU A 16 -14.48 -5.40 -10.31
CA LEU A 16 -13.45 -5.19 -9.29
C LEU A 16 -13.61 -3.81 -8.62
N SER A 17 -13.81 -2.74 -9.39
CA SER A 17 -14.01 -1.39 -8.85
C SER A 17 -15.20 -1.34 -7.89
N ARG A 18 -16.32 -1.99 -8.22
CA ARG A 18 -17.50 -2.06 -7.36
C ARG A 18 -17.25 -2.89 -6.10
N ALA A 19 -16.54 -4.02 -6.21
CA ALA A 19 -16.15 -4.82 -5.05
C ALA A 19 -15.30 -4.00 -4.07
N LEU A 20 -14.31 -3.27 -4.57
CA LEU A 20 -13.46 -2.41 -3.75
C LEU A 20 -14.22 -1.23 -3.13
N SER A 21 -15.25 -0.68 -3.81
CA SER A 21 -16.13 0.34 -3.22
C SER A 21 -16.95 -0.18 -2.05
N ILE A 22 -17.43 -1.41 -2.12
CA ILE A 22 -18.14 -2.07 -1.00
C ILE A 22 -17.20 -2.27 0.18
N ILE A 23 -15.97 -2.72 -0.08
CA ILE A 23 -14.92 -2.88 0.94
C ILE A 23 -14.60 -1.54 1.62
N GLU A 24 -14.44 -0.48 0.83
CA GLU A 24 -14.18 0.87 1.34
C GLU A 24 -15.30 1.37 2.26
N ALA A 25 -16.57 1.08 1.91
CA ALA A 25 -17.73 1.52 2.69
C ALA A 25 -17.85 0.80 4.04
N ALA A 26 -17.49 -0.48 4.13
CA ALA A 26 -17.61 -1.31 5.32
C ALA A 26 -16.42 -2.26 5.50
N PRO A 27 -15.21 -1.72 5.77
CA PRO A 27 -13.98 -2.51 5.76
C PRO A 27 -13.90 -3.55 6.88
N THR A 28 -14.60 -3.34 8.00
CA THR A 28 -14.69 -4.27 9.12
C THR A 28 -15.63 -5.46 8.87
N ARG A 29 -16.52 -5.35 7.88
CA ARG A 29 -17.53 -6.37 7.54
C ARG A 29 -17.15 -7.21 6.33
N VAL A 30 -15.92 -7.17 5.91
CA VAL A 30 -15.47 -7.83 4.67
C VAL A 30 -15.28 -9.31 4.90
N ALA A 31 -15.95 -10.12 4.08
CA ALA A 31 -15.72 -11.56 4.00
C ALA A 31 -14.26 -11.88 3.69
N GLU A 32 -13.77 -13.02 4.18
CA GLU A 32 -12.43 -13.50 3.83
C GLU A 32 -12.34 -13.71 2.31
N PHE A 33 -11.33 -13.11 1.72
CA PHE A 33 -10.96 -13.35 0.33
C PHE A 33 -9.83 -14.36 0.31
N SER A 34 -10.13 -15.54 -0.20
CA SER A 34 -9.10 -16.55 -0.46
C SER A 34 -8.58 -16.38 -1.87
N PRO A 35 -7.27 -16.48 -2.09
CA PRO A 35 -6.70 -16.53 -3.43
C PRO A 35 -7.37 -17.64 -4.26
N ALA A 36 -7.41 -17.46 -5.58
CA ALA A 36 -7.86 -18.52 -6.46
C ALA A 36 -6.97 -19.76 -6.27
N PRO A 37 -7.51 -20.98 -6.31
CA PRO A 37 -6.71 -22.19 -6.23
C PRO A 37 -5.61 -22.18 -7.30
N GLY A 38 -4.35 -22.36 -6.89
CA GLY A 38 -3.20 -22.34 -7.80
C GLY A 38 -2.76 -20.94 -8.28
N ALA A 39 -3.34 -19.86 -7.75
CA ALA A 39 -2.89 -18.51 -8.08
C ALA A 39 -1.42 -18.32 -7.65
N ALA A 40 -0.62 -17.71 -8.53
CA ALA A 40 0.73 -17.30 -8.21
C ALA A 40 0.71 -16.26 -7.08
N LEU A 41 1.79 -16.24 -6.30
CA LEU A 41 1.97 -15.20 -5.28
C LEU A 41 2.19 -13.85 -5.96
N VAL A 42 1.46 -12.84 -5.52
CA VAL A 42 1.57 -11.47 -6.01
C VAL A 42 2.59 -10.70 -5.17
N HIS A 43 3.51 -9.98 -5.81
CA HIS A 43 4.45 -9.10 -5.13
C HIS A 43 3.76 -7.77 -4.76
N ARG A 44 3.61 -7.47 -3.48
CA ARG A 44 3.09 -6.18 -2.99
C ARG A 44 4.25 -5.23 -2.73
N VAL A 45 4.31 -4.14 -3.46
CA VAL A 45 5.36 -3.12 -3.35
C VAL A 45 4.77 -1.81 -2.86
N GLY A 46 5.19 -1.36 -1.69
CA GLY A 46 4.82 -0.05 -1.14
C GLY A 46 5.79 1.02 -1.60
N ILE A 47 5.26 2.14 -2.10
CA ILE A 47 6.06 3.29 -2.54
C ILE A 47 5.70 4.48 -1.66
N THR A 48 6.64 4.89 -0.84
CA THR A 48 6.50 5.97 0.14
C THR A 48 7.59 7.02 -0.03
N GLY A 49 7.41 8.15 0.62
CA GLY A 49 8.36 9.27 0.58
C GLY A 49 7.65 10.62 0.58
N PRO A 50 8.36 11.73 0.76
CA PRO A 50 7.77 13.04 0.91
C PRO A 50 6.91 13.47 -0.29
N GLY A 51 5.99 14.40 -0.05
CA GLY A 51 5.25 15.06 -1.13
C GLY A 51 6.19 15.69 -2.15
N GLY A 52 5.86 15.59 -3.43
CA GLY A 52 6.70 16.13 -4.51
C GLY A 52 7.95 15.29 -4.87
N ALA A 53 8.20 14.16 -4.21
CA ALA A 53 9.32 13.28 -4.56
C ALA A 53 9.17 12.57 -5.92
N GLY A 54 8.02 12.71 -6.59
CA GLY A 54 7.78 12.12 -7.90
C GLY A 54 7.32 10.68 -7.85
N LYS A 55 6.72 10.23 -6.74
CA LYS A 55 6.21 8.86 -6.55
C LYS A 55 5.25 8.43 -7.65
N SER A 56 4.22 9.22 -7.91
CA SER A 56 3.21 8.89 -8.94
C SER A 56 3.83 8.83 -10.35
N THR A 57 4.82 9.69 -10.65
CA THR A 57 5.57 9.63 -11.91
C THR A 57 6.40 8.35 -11.99
N LEU A 58 7.07 7.98 -10.89
CA LEU A 58 7.85 6.73 -10.80
C LEU A 58 6.94 5.50 -10.98
N ILE A 59 5.77 5.50 -10.35
CA ILE A 59 4.77 4.44 -10.51
C ILE A 59 4.33 4.30 -11.96
N GLY A 60 4.05 5.40 -12.66
CA GLY A 60 3.74 5.37 -14.09
C GLY A 60 4.82 4.67 -14.91
N ARG A 61 6.10 4.95 -14.63
CA ARG A 61 7.24 4.29 -15.30
C ARG A 61 7.42 2.83 -14.90
N LEU A 62 7.14 2.49 -13.65
CA LEU A 62 7.13 1.09 -13.20
C LEU A 62 6.06 0.29 -13.93
N ILE A 63 4.83 0.85 -14.07
CA ILE A 63 3.76 0.23 -14.84
C ILE A 63 4.21 -0.02 -16.28
N GLU A 64 4.75 1.00 -16.98
CA GLU A 64 5.25 0.87 -18.35
C GLU A 64 6.29 -0.26 -18.46
N THR A 65 7.24 -0.32 -17.52
CA THR A 65 8.32 -1.32 -17.53
C THR A 65 7.77 -2.73 -17.27
N TYR A 66 6.88 -2.90 -16.31
CA TYR A 66 6.23 -4.19 -16.03
C TYR A 66 5.36 -4.63 -17.21
N ARG A 67 4.58 -3.74 -17.81
CA ARG A 67 3.75 -4.03 -18.96
C ARG A 67 4.58 -4.42 -20.19
N ALA A 68 5.72 -3.78 -20.41
CA ALA A 68 6.65 -4.14 -21.51
C ALA A 68 7.19 -5.58 -21.36
N SER A 69 7.23 -6.13 -20.13
CA SER A 69 7.56 -7.54 -19.87
C SER A 69 6.34 -8.46 -19.82
N GLY A 70 5.14 -7.98 -20.18
CA GLY A 70 3.91 -8.76 -20.23
C GLY A 70 3.22 -8.94 -18.86
N ARG A 71 3.75 -8.36 -17.78
CA ARG A 71 3.19 -8.49 -16.41
C ARG A 71 1.99 -7.59 -16.19
N CYS A 72 0.98 -8.08 -15.46
CA CYS A 72 -0.21 -7.34 -15.07
C CYS A 72 0.02 -6.62 -13.74
N VAL A 73 -0.40 -5.35 -13.65
CA VAL A 73 -0.12 -4.46 -12.52
C VAL A 73 -1.40 -3.89 -11.94
N ALA A 74 -1.60 -4.03 -10.62
CA ALA A 74 -2.59 -3.25 -9.91
C ALA A 74 -1.93 -2.10 -9.15
N VAL A 75 -2.59 -0.96 -9.05
CA VAL A 75 -2.16 0.19 -8.25
C VAL A 75 -3.24 0.54 -7.24
N LEU A 76 -2.87 0.62 -5.97
CA LEU A 76 -3.69 1.16 -4.90
C LEU A 76 -3.06 2.46 -4.41
N ALA A 77 -3.63 3.61 -4.81
CA ALA A 77 -3.16 4.92 -4.38
C ALA A 77 -3.95 5.36 -3.14
N ILE A 78 -3.23 5.66 -2.05
CA ILE A 78 -3.81 6.07 -0.77
C ILE A 78 -3.54 7.56 -0.59
N ASP A 79 -4.55 8.36 -0.92
CA ASP A 79 -4.46 9.81 -0.92
C ASP A 79 -5.05 10.43 0.36
N PRO A 80 -4.45 11.52 0.88
CA PRO A 80 -5.13 12.33 1.86
C PRO A 80 -6.41 12.89 1.24
N SER A 81 -7.54 12.76 1.94
CA SER A 81 -8.78 13.38 1.49
C SER A 81 -8.59 14.89 1.37
N SER A 82 -9.05 15.46 0.27
CA SER A 82 -9.20 16.91 0.17
C SER A 82 -10.19 17.39 1.23
N PRO A 83 -9.81 18.32 2.12
CA PRO A 83 -10.73 18.86 3.13
C PRO A 83 -11.93 19.59 2.47
N VAL A 84 -11.81 19.99 1.21
CA VAL A 84 -12.83 20.78 0.50
C VAL A 84 -13.80 19.90 -0.30
N THR A 85 -13.31 18.87 -1.01
CA THR A 85 -14.14 18.04 -1.89
C THR A 85 -14.47 16.67 -1.28
N GLY A 86 -13.77 16.28 -0.22
CA GLY A 86 -13.89 14.96 0.40
C GLY A 86 -13.54 13.78 -0.55
N GLY A 87 -13.01 14.05 -1.74
CA GLY A 87 -12.56 13.06 -2.72
C GLY A 87 -11.04 12.99 -2.82
N SER A 88 -10.51 11.94 -3.45
CA SER A 88 -9.09 11.86 -3.79
C SER A 88 -8.73 13.01 -4.74
N VAL A 89 -7.51 13.54 -4.64
CA VAL A 89 -7.05 14.60 -5.52
C VAL A 89 -6.92 14.02 -6.93
N LEU A 90 -7.82 14.44 -7.83
CA LEU A 90 -7.93 13.97 -9.23
C LEU A 90 -6.61 14.05 -10.05
N GLY A 91 -5.64 14.85 -9.58
CA GLY A 91 -4.39 15.11 -10.30
C GLY A 91 -3.48 13.89 -10.51
N ASP A 92 -3.50 12.92 -9.61
CA ASP A 92 -2.63 11.74 -9.71
C ASP A 92 -3.20 10.69 -10.66
N ARG A 93 -4.52 10.58 -10.77
CA ARG A 93 -5.18 9.68 -11.71
C ARG A 93 -4.92 10.05 -13.17
N VAL A 94 -4.93 11.36 -13.49
CA VAL A 94 -4.67 11.87 -14.85
C VAL A 94 -3.23 11.56 -15.34
N ARG A 95 -2.27 11.44 -14.41
CA ARG A 95 -0.88 11.11 -14.78
C ARG A 95 -0.68 9.62 -15.09
N MET A 96 -1.51 8.76 -14.49
CA MET A 96 -1.47 7.30 -14.69
C MET A 96 -2.38 6.83 -15.84
N ASP A 97 -3.39 7.62 -16.24
CA ASP A 97 -4.35 7.27 -17.32
C ASP A 97 -3.70 7.04 -18.70
N ARG A 98 -2.44 7.46 -18.89
CA ARG A 98 -1.72 7.24 -20.15
C ARG A 98 -1.28 5.78 -20.39
N VAL A 99 -1.34 4.92 -19.37
CA VAL A 99 -0.80 3.55 -19.41
C VAL A 99 -1.87 2.50 -19.11
N VAL A 100 -3.15 2.89 -19.08
CA VAL A 100 -4.25 1.97 -18.77
C VAL A 100 -4.55 1.09 -19.98
N ASP A 101 -4.17 -0.17 -19.90
CA ASP A 101 -4.57 -1.24 -20.81
C ASP A 101 -5.29 -2.35 -20.01
N GLU A 102 -5.67 -3.47 -20.67
CA GLU A 102 -6.35 -4.60 -20.03
C GLU A 102 -5.53 -5.28 -18.90
N GLY A 103 -4.22 -5.03 -18.83
CA GLY A 103 -3.32 -5.55 -17.80
C GLY A 103 -3.05 -4.56 -16.66
N VAL A 104 -3.71 -3.40 -16.63
CA VAL A 104 -3.51 -2.37 -15.59
C VAL A 104 -4.82 -2.05 -14.89
N PHE A 105 -4.79 -2.10 -13.56
CA PHE A 105 -5.91 -1.67 -12.72
C PHE A 105 -5.46 -0.60 -11.72
N ILE A 106 -6.16 0.52 -11.65
CA ILE A 106 -5.82 1.63 -10.76
C ILE A 106 -7.03 1.97 -9.87
N ARG A 107 -6.80 2.02 -8.55
CA ARG A 107 -7.79 2.43 -7.57
C ARG A 107 -7.20 3.43 -6.58
N SER A 108 -7.88 4.54 -6.36
CA SER A 108 -7.58 5.47 -5.27
C SER A 108 -8.46 5.19 -4.06
N LEU A 109 -7.88 5.28 -2.88
CA LEU A 109 -8.54 5.21 -1.59
C LEU A 109 -8.36 6.55 -0.87
N ALA A 110 -9.47 7.21 -0.54
CA ALA A 110 -9.44 8.48 0.17
C ALA A 110 -9.36 8.27 1.69
N THR A 111 -8.45 8.97 2.38
CA THR A 111 -8.24 8.87 3.83
C THR A 111 -9.28 9.71 4.61
N ARG A 112 -10.58 9.53 4.35
CA ARG A 112 -11.66 10.27 5.05
C ARG A 112 -11.86 9.83 6.50
N ARG A 113 -11.19 8.77 6.94
CA ARG A 113 -11.39 8.12 8.24
C ARG A 113 -10.11 8.20 9.06
N ALA A 114 -10.21 7.83 10.34
CA ALA A 114 -9.04 7.69 11.20
C ALA A 114 -7.96 6.78 10.57
N PRO A 115 -6.68 7.00 10.86
CA PRO A 115 -5.57 6.22 10.27
C PRO A 115 -5.76 4.68 10.35
N GLY A 116 -6.34 4.19 11.43
CA GLY A 116 -6.66 2.76 11.60
C GLY A 116 -7.67 2.25 10.59
N ALA A 117 -8.73 3.01 10.28
CA ALA A 117 -9.74 2.63 9.30
C ALA A 117 -9.18 2.57 7.87
N VAL A 118 -8.20 3.42 7.54
CA VAL A 118 -7.48 3.38 6.26
C VAL A 118 -6.67 2.09 6.16
N ALA A 119 -5.96 1.70 7.20
CA ALA A 119 -5.17 0.47 7.23
C ALA A 119 -6.06 -0.78 7.09
N VAL A 120 -7.25 -0.79 7.74
CA VAL A 120 -8.22 -1.89 7.58
C VAL A 120 -8.72 -1.99 6.14
N ALA A 121 -9.17 -0.87 5.56
CA ALA A 121 -9.67 -0.82 4.20
C ALA A 121 -8.58 -1.22 3.18
N SER A 122 -7.36 -0.68 3.32
CA SER A 122 -6.24 -1.00 2.43
C SER A 122 -5.88 -2.48 2.47
N GLY A 123 -5.78 -3.08 3.67
CA GLY A 123 -5.50 -4.50 3.81
C GLY A 123 -6.59 -5.39 3.21
N ALA A 124 -7.87 -5.03 3.38
CA ALA A 124 -8.98 -5.76 2.77
C ALA A 124 -8.99 -5.63 1.25
N MET A 125 -8.71 -4.43 0.71
CA MET A 125 -8.60 -4.20 -0.75
C MET A 125 -7.44 -4.96 -1.35
N LEU A 126 -6.25 -4.97 -0.72
CA LEU A 126 -5.10 -5.75 -1.20
C LEU A 126 -5.44 -7.23 -1.31
N ARG A 127 -6.06 -7.82 -0.28
CA ARG A 127 -6.51 -9.23 -0.34
C ARG A 127 -7.54 -9.46 -1.43
N ALA A 128 -8.47 -8.54 -1.66
CA ALA A 128 -9.46 -8.65 -2.74
C ALA A 128 -8.80 -8.60 -4.12
N ILE A 129 -7.81 -7.74 -4.34
CA ILE A 129 -7.05 -7.64 -5.58
C ILE A 129 -6.24 -8.92 -5.81
N GLU A 130 -5.50 -9.41 -4.81
CA GLU A 130 -4.77 -10.68 -4.89
C GLU A 130 -5.69 -11.86 -5.18
N ALA A 131 -6.85 -11.90 -4.52
CA ALA A 131 -7.83 -12.96 -4.71
C ALA A 131 -8.35 -13.04 -6.15
N THR A 132 -8.17 -12.04 -6.97
CA THR A 132 -8.50 -12.10 -8.40
C THR A 132 -7.57 -13.06 -9.18
N GLY A 133 -6.32 -13.22 -8.75
CA GLY A 133 -5.31 -14.04 -9.43
C GLY A 133 -4.88 -13.50 -10.80
N ARG A 134 -5.14 -12.22 -11.09
CA ARG A 134 -4.89 -11.59 -12.41
C ARG A 134 -3.69 -10.67 -12.45
N PHE A 135 -3.08 -10.37 -11.31
CA PHE A 135 -1.97 -9.43 -11.22
C PHE A 135 -0.70 -10.11 -10.74
N ASP A 136 0.43 -9.71 -11.31
CA ASP A 136 1.77 -10.15 -10.93
C ASP A 136 2.36 -9.26 -9.83
N VAL A 137 2.01 -7.96 -9.88
CA VAL A 137 2.50 -6.93 -8.96
C VAL A 137 1.36 -6.02 -8.51
N ILE A 138 1.36 -5.68 -7.23
CA ILE A 138 0.50 -4.63 -6.68
C ILE A 138 1.38 -3.51 -6.15
N LEU A 139 1.28 -2.33 -6.75
CA LEU A 139 1.94 -1.11 -6.31
C LEU A 139 1.02 -0.36 -5.34
N VAL A 140 1.51 -0.01 -4.17
CA VAL A 140 0.75 0.75 -3.17
C VAL A 140 1.43 2.09 -2.97
N GLU A 141 0.78 3.16 -3.43
CA GLU A 141 1.28 4.53 -3.25
C GLU A 141 0.73 5.13 -1.97
N THR A 142 1.59 5.80 -1.19
CA THR A 142 1.19 6.60 -0.04
C THR A 142 1.43 8.08 -0.29
N ALA A 143 0.66 8.93 0.40
CA ALA A 143 0.75 10.38 0.25
C ALA A 143 2.05 11.01 0.81
N GLY A 144 2.84 10.28 1.58
CA GLY A 144 4.04 10.81 2.24
C GLY A 144 3.71 11.66 3.49
N ALA A 145 2.57 11.40 4.15
CA ALA A 145 2.05 12.20 5.24
C ALA A 145 2.30 11.63 6.66
N GLY A 146 3.18 10.64 6.80
CA GLY A 146 3.66 10.18 8.11
C GLY A 146 3.02 8.89 8.63
N GLN A 147 2.03 8.89 9.53
CA GLN A 147 1.54 7.67 10.20
C GLN A 147 0.89 6.65 9.24
N THR A 148 0.23 7.14 8.19
CA THR A 148 -0.36 6.27 7.14
C THR A 148 0.73 5.51 6.38
N ASP A 149 1.89 6.11 6.17
CA ASP A 149 3.02 5.50 5.46
C ASP A 149 3.57 4.29 6.23
N VAL A 150 3.72 4.40 7.55
CA VAL A 150 4.14 3.29 8.42
C VAL A 150 3.11 2.17 8.43
N ALA A 151 1.82 2.51 8.51
CA ALA A 151 0.74 1.52 8.53
C ALA A 151 0.69 0.73 7.21
N ILE A 152 0.88 1.39 6.06
CA ILE A 152 0.89 0.75 4.75
C ILE A 152 2.16 -0.08 4.52
N ALA A 153 3.32 0.37 5.02
CA ALA A 153 4.54 -0.44 4.99
C ALA A 153 4.34 -1.82 5.65
N GLY A 154 3.49 -1.88 6.69
CA GLY A 154 3.11 -3.14 7.34
C GLY A 154 2.15 -4.03 6.52
N LEU A 155 1.74 -3.64 5.31
CA LEU A 155 0.82 -4.41 4.46
C LEU A 155 1.47 -4.93 3.16
N VAL A 156 2.72 -4.53 2.88
CA VAL A 156 3.42 -4.81 1.62
C VAL A 156 4.63 -5.71 1.84
N ASP A 157 5.04 -6.41 0.80
CA ASP A 157 6.16 -7.35 0.87
C ASP A 157 7.51 -6.64 0.71
N THR A 158 7.56 -5.53 -0.02
CA THR A 158 8.75 -4.70 -0.23
C THR A 158 8.40 -3.22 -0.10
N VAL A 159 9.18 -2.47 0.63
CA VAL A 159 9.01 -1.01 0.82
C VAL A 159 10.09 -0.25 0.08
N VAL A 160 9.68 0.59 -0.86
CA VAL A 160 10.53 1.53 -1.59
C VAL A 160 10.37 2.93 -1.03
N LEU A 161 11.43 3.46 -0.44
CA LEU A 161 11.49 4.84 0.02
C LEU A 161 12.01 5.74 -1.10
N VAL A 162 11.17 6.66 -1.59
CA VAL A 162 11.55 7.62 -2.62
C VAL A 162 11.88 8.97 -2.00
N THR A 163 13.06 9.49 -2.31
CA THR A 163 13.52 10.82 -1.90
C THR A 163 14.05 11.60 -3.10
N VAL A 164 14.46 12.86 -2.91
CA VAL A 164 15.02 13.72 -3.97
C VAL A 164 16.22 14.50 -3.46
N PRO A 165 17.10 14.97 -4.35
CA PRO A 165 18.24 15.82 -3.97
C PRO A 165 17.79 17.08 -3.22
N GLY A 166 18.62 17.51 -2.23
CA GLY A 166 18.40 18.73 -1.48
C GLY A 166 17.42 18.63 -0.30
N LEU A 167 16.84 17.46 -0.05
CA LEU A 167 15.99 17.22 1.11
C LEU A 167 16.76 16.71 2.35
N GLY A 168 17.98 17.21 2.60
CA GLY A 168 18.77 16.84 3.80
C GLY A 168 17.98 16.95 5.10
N ASP A 169 17.23 18.05 5.27
CA ASP A 169 16.35 18.24 6.43
C ASP A 169 15.04 17.42 6.35
N ALA A 170 14.57 17.08 5.12
CA ALA A 170 13.38 16.25 4.97
C ALA A 170 13.68 14.75 5.16
N VAL A 171 14.93 14.30 5.03
CA VAL A 171 15.35 12.97 5.48
C VAL A 171 15.24 12.88 7.01
N GLN A 172 15.50 13.96 7.73
CA GLN A 172 15.20 14.04 9.17
C GLN A 172 13.70 14.14 9.47
N ALA A 173 12.93 14.73 8.56
CA ALA A 173 11.46 14.77 8.63
C ALA A 173 10.80 13.46 8.17
N ILE A 174 11.50 12.61 7.41
CA ILE A 174 11.11 11.20 7.20
C ILE A 174 11.27 10.54 8.57
N LYS A 175 10.15 10.49 9.32
CA LYS A 175 10.12 9.93 10.68
C LYS A 175 10.92 8.62 10.69
N ALA A 176 11.81 8.47 11.65
CA ALA A 176 12.76 7.36 11.80
C ALA A 176 12.15 5.96 11.50
N GLY A 177 10.85 5.78 11.79
CA GLY A 177 10.15 4.53 11.55
C GLY A 177 10.04 4.09 10.09
N ILE A 178 9.99 5.00 9.08
CA ILE A 178 9.90 4.60 7.66
C ILE A 178 11.28 4.18 7.14
N LEU A 179 12.33 4.83 7.58
CA LEU A 179 13.72 4.46 7.23
C LEU A 179 14.07 3.04 7.70
N GLU A 180 13.55 2.64 8.86
CA GLU A 180 13.76 1.31 9.42
C GLU A 180 12.97 0.22 8.67
N LEU A 181 11.86 0.60 8.03
CA LEU A 181 10.98 -0.31 7.30
C LEU A 181 11.31 -0.41 5.81
N ALA A 182 12.17 0.48 5.28
CA ALA A 182 12.53 0.48 3.87
C ALA A 182 13.42 -0.73 3.52
N ASP A 183 13.09 -1.41 2.44
CA ASP A 183 13.92 -2.47 1.83
C ASP A 183 14.82 -1.91 0.72
N ILE A 184 14.36 -0.86 0.03
CA ILE A 184 15.08 -0.17 -1.06
C ILE A 184 14.89 1.34 -0.89
N ALA A 185 15.93 2.13 -1.10
CA ALA A 185 15.84 3.57 -1.17
C ALA A 185 16.12 4.07 -2.59
N VAL A 186 15.35 5.04 -3.06
CA VAL A 186 15.48 5.64 -4.39
C VAL A 186 15.68 7.15 -4.25
N VAL A 187 16.78 7.67 -4.80
CA VAL A 187 16.96 9.11 -5.01
C VAL A 187 16.44 9.43 -6.40
N ASN A 188 15.20 9.90 -6.46
CA ASN A 188 14.57 10.34 -7.71
C ASN A 188 15.03 11.75 -8.09
N MET A 189 14.75 12.19 -9.33
CA MET A 189 15.25 13.45 -9.89
C MET A 189 16.78 13.53 -9.81
N ALA A 190 17.46 12.43 -10.11
CA ALA A 190 18.91 12.33 -10.04
C ALA A 190 19.64 13.17 -11.11
N ASP A 191 18.92 13.81 -12.02
CA ASP A 191 19.39 14.84 -12.93
C ASP A 191 19.65 16.18 -12.22
N ARG A 192 19.15 16.36 -11.00
CA ARG A 192 19.35 17.59 -10.22
C ARG A 192 20.68 17.57 -9.47
N PRO A 193 21.31 18.75 -9.26
CA PRO A 193 22.51 18.87 -8.45
C PRO A 193 22.31 18.29 -7.05
N GLY A 194 23.33 17.62 -6.50
CA GLY A 194 23.30 17.03 -5.16
C GLY A 194 22.75 15.61 -5.06
N ALA A 195 22.36 14.97 -6.17
CA ALA A 195 21.84 13.60 -6.16
C ALA A 195 22.83 12.59 -5.57
N ASP A 196 24.12 12.65 -6.00
CA ASP A 196 25.17 11.78 -5.48
C ASP A 196 25.45 12.03 -3.98
N GLN A 197 25.35 13.28 -3.55
CA GLN A 197 25.53 13.63 -2.13
C GLN A 197 24.38 13.04 -1.31
N SER A 198 23.13 13.17 -1.77
CA SER A 198 21.96 12.57 -1.12
C SER A 198 22.04 11.05 -1.06
N ALA A 199 22.48 10.40 -2.14
CA ALA A 199 22.70 8.94 -2.16
C ALA A 199 23.80 8.50 -1.18
N ARG A 200 24.92 9.23 -1.10
CA ARG A 200 25.98 8.95 -0.11
C ARG A 200 25.48 9.13 1.32
N HIS A 201 24.73 10.19 1.57
CA HIS A 201 24.17 10.45 2.90
C HIS A 201 23.22 9.34 3.36
N LEU A 202 22.31 8.89 2.48
CA LEU A 202 21.45 7.75 2.76
C LEU A 202 22.24 6.46 3.04
N ARG A 203 23.31 6.17 2.25
CA ARG A 203 24.17 5.00 2.50
C ARG A 203 24.81 5.04 3.88
N SER A 204 25.28 6.23 4.30
CA SER A 204 25.87 6.44 5.62
C SER A 204 24.83 6.25 6.74
N MET A 205 23.60 6.76 6.57
CA MET A 205 22.54 6.64 7.58
C MET A 205 22.02 5.21 7.74
N LEU A 206 22.01 4.44 6.66
CA LEU A 206 21.43 3.10 6.62
C LEU A 206 22.48 1.97 6.76
N ASP A 207 23.74 2.33 7.04
CA ASP A 207 24.87 1.40 7.25
C ASP A 207 24.99 0.31 6.16
N GLY A 208 24.61 0.63 4.93
CA GLY A 208 24.63 -0.30 3.80
C GLY A 208 23.60 -1.45 3.89
N ARG A 209 22.65 -1.38 4.81
CA ARG A 209 21.63 -2.44 5.04
C ARG A 209 20.67 -2.62 3.88
N ILE A 210 20.47 -1.58 3.06
CA ILE A 210 19.54 -1.59 1.92
C ILE A 210 20.22 -1.04 0.67
N GLN A 211 19.70 -1.43 -0.51
CA GLN A 211 20.17 -0.90 -1.78
C GLN A 211 19.66 0.54 -1.97
N ILE A 212 20.55 1.40 -2.51
CA ILE A 212 20.22 2.78 -2.82
C ILE A 212 20.43 3.00 -4.29
N LEU A 213 19.33 3.26 -5.00
CA LEU A 213 19.28 3.49 -6.44
C LEU A 213 19.03 4.97 -6.74
N THR A 214 19.38 5.36 -7.95
CA THR A 214 19.08 6.70 -8.47
C THR A 214 18.18 6.59 -9.68
N THR A 215 17.16 7.47 -9.77
CA THR A 215 16.23 7.47 -10.89
C THR A 215 15.95 8.88 -11.39
N VAL A 216 15.62 8.99 -12.67
CA VAL A 216 14.96 10.16 -13.24
C VAL A 216 13.63 9.68 -13.83
N ALA A 217 12.60 9.64 -12.98
CA ALA A 217 11.30 9.09 -13.37
C ALA A 217 10.68 9.83 -14.57
N ALA A 218 11.02 11.10 -14.80
CA ALA A 218 10.52 11.89 -15.93
C ALA A 218 10.90 11.26 -17.28
N ASP A 219 12.10 10.74 -17.43
CA ASP A 219 12.63 10.15 -18.68
C ASP A 219 12.84 8.61 -18.59
N GLY A 220 12.59 7.99 -17.44
CA GLY A 220 12.66 6.54 -17.22
C GLY A 220 14.07 6.03 -16.86
N ARG A 221 15.08 6.88 -16.73
CA ARG A 221 16.43 6.45 -16.33
C ARG A 221 16.41 5.81 -14.94
N GLY A 222 17.12 4.69 -14.77
CA GLY A 222 17.22 3.95 -13.51
C GLY A 222 15.98 3.11 -13.15
N VAL A 223 14.86 3.25 -13.89
CA VAL A 223 13.63 2.50 -13.57
C VAL A 223 13.79 1.01 -13.86
N GLY A 224 14.46 0.65 -14.94
CA GLY A 224 14.75 -0.76 -15.25
C GLY A 224 15.60 -1.44 -14.17
N GLU A 225 16.59 -0.73 -13.62
CA GLU A 225 17.40 -1.21 -12.48
C GLU A 225 16.56 -1.38 -11.21
N LEU A 226 15.65 -0.45 -10.94
CA LEU A 226 14.72 -0.57 -9.81
C LEU A 226 13.81 -1.80 -9.97
N VAL A 227 13.28 -2.07 -11.16
CA VAL A 227 12.47 -3.27 -11.42
C VAL A 227 13.29 -4.54 -11.20
N ALA A 228 14.52 -4.60 -11.70
CA ALA A 228 15.41 -5.75 -11.48
C ALA A 228 15.69 -5.96 -9.98
N THR A 229 15.97 -4.89 -9.24
CA THR A 229 16.18 -4.95 -7.79
C THR A 229 14.93 -5.42 -7.03
N LEU A 230 13.73 -4.98 -7.45
CA LEU A 230 12.46 -5.44 -6.90
C LEU A 230 12.25 -6.94 -7.15
N ASP A 231 12.57 -7.42 -8.35
CA ASP A 231 12.45 -8.84 -8.70
C ASP A 231 13.46 -9.70 -7.93
N GLU A 232 14.70 -9.24 -7.75
CA GLU A 232 15.72 -9.90 -6.92
C GLU A 232 15.29 -9.96 -5.44
N THR A 233 14.77 -8.85 -4.90
CA THR A 233 14.25 -8.79 -3.52
C THR A 233 13.09 -9.76 -3.33
N TRP A 234 12.19 -9.81 -4.29
CA TRP A 234 11.04 -10.72 -4.28
C TRP A 234 11.49 -12.19 -4.31
N ALA A 235 12.39 -12.54 -5.21
CA ALA A 235 12.95 -13.89 -5.29
C ALA A 235 13.66 -14.31 -3.99
N ALA A 236 14.44 -13.40 -3.39
CA ALA A 236 15.11 -13.65 -2.12
C ALA A 236 14.12 -13.88 -0.96
N LEU A 237 13.04 -13.09 -0.88
CA LEU A 237 11.99 -13.26 0.12
C LEU A 237 11.29 -14.62 0.00
N GLN A 238 11.05 -15.08 -1.24
CA GLN A 238 10.44 -16.38 -1.49
C GLN A 238 11.38 -17.54 -1.12
N ALA A 239 12.62 -17.49 -1.60
CA ALA A 239 13.60 -18.57 -1.40
C ALA A 239 14.02 -18.73 0.07
N GLY A 240 14.16 -17.63 0.82
CA GLY A 240 14.62 -17.61 2.20
C GLY A 240 13.54 -17.86 3.26
N GLY A 241 12.29 -18.10 2.88
CA GLY A 241 11.16 -18.20 3.82
C GLY A 241 10.76 -16.88 4.49
N GLY A 242 11.46 -15.79 4.18
CA GLY A 242 11.21 -14.45 4.71
C GLY A 242 9.81 -13.94 4.38
N LEU A 243 9.28 -14.30 3.21
CA LEU A 243 7.93 -13.93 2.80
C LEU A 243 6.86 -14.47 3.77
N ALA A 244 6.95 -15.74 4.16
CA ALA A 244 6.00 -16.34 5.08
C ALA A 244 6.01 -15.65 6.45
N VAL A 245 7.20 -15.36 6.99
CA VAL A 245 7.37 -14.63 8.25
C VAL A 245 6.78 -13.22 8.14
N ARG A 246 7.10 -12.49 7.06
CA ARG A 246 6.59 -11.13 6.81
C ARG A 246 5.06 -11.13 6.70
N ARG A 247 4.48 -12.02 5.89
CA ARG A 247 3.03 -12.12 5.72
C ARG A 247 2.29 -12.57 6.97
N GLN A 248 2.91 -13.39 7.81
CA GLN A 248 2.34 -13.73 9.12
C GLN A 248 2.31 -12.53 10.07
N ALA A 249 3.37 -11.72 10.09
CA ALA A 249 3.39 -10.48 10.86
C ALA A 249 2.35 -9.47 10.36
N GLN A 250 2.21 -9.33 9.04
CA GLN A 250 1.17 -8.51 8.39
C GLN A 250 -0.24 -9.00 8.77
N ALA A 251 -0.49 -10.30 8.74
CA ALA A 251 -1.78 -10.88 9.11
C ALA A 251 -2.14 -10.59 10.58
N ARG A 252 -1.17 -10.70 11.49
CA ARG A 252 -1.35 -10.35 12.91
C ARG A 252 -1.66 -8.87 13.10
N ASN A 253 -0.91 -7.99 12.42
CA ASN A 253 -1.16 -6.55 12.46
C ASN A 253 -2.53 -6.21 11.88
N GLN A 254 -2.91 -6.81 10.76
CA GLN A 254 -4.21 -6.61 10.14
C GLN A 254 -5.36 -7.08 11.05
N LEU A 255 -5.19 -8.22 11.73
CA LEU A 255 -6.14 -8.69 12.72
C LEU A 255 -6.30 -7.67 13.86
N TYR A 256 -5.19 -7.17 14.40
CA TYR A 256 -5.19 -6.17 15.46
C TYR A 256 -5.92 -4.89 15.04
N VAL A 257 -5.56 -4.29 13.90
CA VAL A 257 -6.18 -3.02 13.46
C VAL A 257 -7.65 -3.21 13.10
N THR A 258 -8.04 -4.37 12.54
CA THR A 258 -9.44 -4.68 12.21
C THR A 258 -10.27 -4.88 13.48
N ALA A 259 -9.76 -5.64 14.45
CA ALA A 259 -10.43 -5.86 15.72
C ALA A 259 -10.58 -4.56 16.52
N SER A 260 -9.51 -3.73 16.57
CA SER A 260 -9.55 -2.42 17.22
C SER A 260 -10.61 -1.50 16.59
N ALA A 261 -10.62 -1.38 15.27
CA ALA A 261 -11.59 -0.54 14.56
C ALA A 261 -13.03 -1.03 14.76
N PHE A 262 -13.24 -2.35 14.79
CA PHE A 262 -14.55 -2.92 15.07
C PHE A 262 -15.00 -2.68 16.53
N LEU A 263 -14.11 -2.81 17.50
CA LEU A 263 -14.39 -2.49 18.90
C LEU A 263 -14.69 -1.00 19.07
N ASP A 264 -13.95 -0.11 18.39
CA ASP A 264 -14.23 1.34 18.41
C ASP A 264 -15.65 1.64 17.88
N GLU A 265 -16.08 0.96 16.81
CA GLU A 265 -17.46 1.07 16.30
C GLU A 265 -18.51 0.58 17.33
N CYS A 266 -18.19 -0.48 18.08
CA CYS A 266 -19.09 -0.98 19.15
C CYS A 266 -19.17 0.01 20.32
N ILE A 267 -18.01 0.54 20.77
CA ILE A 267 -17.92 1.50 21.88
C ILE A 267 -18.68 2.80 21.54
N ALA A 268 -18.54 3.29 20.29
CA ALA A 268 -19.24 4.51 19.86
C ALA A 268 -20.77 4.42 19.95
N GLY A 269 -21.32 3.20 19.93
CA GLY A 269 -22.76 2.93 20.08
C GLY A 269 -23.22 2.57 21.51
N MET A 270 -22.30 2.57 22.48
CA MET A 270 -22.59 2.17 23.86
C MET A 270 -22.69 3.38 24.80
N THR A 271 -23.57 3.29 25.80
CA THR A 271 -23.52 4.16 26.97
C THR A 271 -22.62 3.47 28.01
N VAL A 272 -21.62 4.17 28.49
CA VAL A 272 -20.69 3.65 29.49
C VAL A 272 -21.08 4.15 30.88
N ASP A 273 -21.83 3.34 31.60
CA ASP A 273 -22.28 3.63 32.95
C ASP A 273 -21.81 2.52 33.91
N GLY A 274 -21.29 2.89 35.07
CA GLY A 274 -20.90 1.95 36.11
C GLY A 274 -19.42 1.49 36.03
N PRO A 275 -19.07 0.38 36.72
CA PRO A 275 -17.70 -0.12 36.81
C PRO A 275 -17.13 -0.52 35.43
N LEU A 276 -15.86 -0.19 35.19
CA LEU A 276 -15.17 -0.46 33.92
C LEU A 276 -15.24 -1.96 33.53
N ARG A 277 -15.16 -2.86 34.52
CA ARG A 277 -15.23 -4.31 34.27
C ARG A 277 -16.56 -4.73 33.64
N ASP A 278 -17.67 -4.19 34.11
CA ASP A 278 -19.02 -4.51 33.61
C ASP A 278 -19.20 -3.93 32.20
N SER A 279 -18.69 -2.72 31.97
CA SER A 279 -18.67 -2.07 30.65
C SER A 279 -17.86 -2.86 29.63
N VAL A 280 -16.70 -3.41 30.03
CA VAL A 280 -15.88 -4.30 29.16
C VAL A 280 -16.63 -5.61 28.88
N GLY A 281 -17.31 -6.20 29.87
CA GLY A 281 -18.15 -7.38 29.66
C GLY A 281 -19.25 -7.14 28.63
N ALA A 282 -20.00 -6.05 28.79
CA ALA A 282 -21.04 -5.64 27.85
C ALA A 282 -20.50 -5.37 26.43
N LEU A 283 -19.32 -4.75 26.30
CA LEU A 283 -18.64 -4.54 25.03
C LEU A 283 -18.33 -5.86 24.32
N LEU A 284 -17.79 -6.85 25.04
CA LEU A 284 -17.44 -8.14 24.46
C LEU A 284 -18.66 -8.91 23.97
N GLU A 285 -19.77 -8.87 24.74
CA GLU A 285 -21.05 -9.47 24.33
C GLU A 285 -21.63 -8.79 23.10
N GLU A 286 -21.65 -7.45 23.06
CA GLU A 286 -22.11 -6.67 21.92
C GLU A 286 -21.26 -6.93 20.68
N ALA A 287 -19.94 -6.94 20.82
CA ALA A 287 -19.01 -7.23 19.74
C ALA A 287 -19.23 -8.64 19.19
N ALA A 288 -19.39 -9.66 20.07
CA ALA A 288 -19.66 -11.04 19.65
C ALA A 288 -21.00 -11.17 18.90
N ARG A 289 -22.02 -10.42 19.30
CA ARG A 289 -23.34 -10.39 18.64
C ARG A 289 -23.22 -9.76 17.25
N ARG A 290 -22.61 -8.58 17.13
CA ARG A 290 -22.48 -7.86 15.85
C ARG A 290 -21.57 -8.57 14.86
N TRP A 291 -20.57 -9.31 15.33
CA TRP A 291 -19.65 -10.05 14.45
C TRP A 291 -20.32 -11.23 13.75
N ARG A 292 -21.37 -11.79 14.33
CA ARG A 292 -22.12 -12.94 13.80
C ARG A 292 -23.24 -12.57 12.82
N THR A 293 -23.63 -11.28 12.76
CA THR A 293 -24.66 -10.74 11.87
C THR A 293 -24.03 -10.08 10.63
#